data_a7300d65350a9a531162c832c582c5ce
#
_entry.id   a7300d65350a9a531162c832c582c5ce
#
_cell.length_a   1.000
_cell.length_b   1.000
_cell.length_c   1.000
_cell.angle_alpha   90.00
_cell.angle_beta   90.00
_cell.angle_gamma   90.00
#
_symmetry.space_group_name_H-M   'P 1'
#
loop_
_entity.id
_entity.type
_entity.pdbx_description
1 polymer ?
#
loop_
_entity_poly.entity_id
_entity_poly.type
_entity_poly.pdbx_seq_one_letter_code
_entity_poly.pdbx_strand_id
1 'polypeptide(L)'
;MYIIVGLGNPGEEYEKTRHNVGRLVLDYYAKKNKFQEWLIDTKLKALTCDGKIGKSKVKLIQPETFMNKSGLSVKTIITSKKKAEKLVVVYDDLDLGLGEIKISYNKGTGGHKGLESIIKQIKTKEFIRVRVGISHTNTRGIVKKPKGDEKILNFLIKDFSKKDFEIFKKSRLNITKALDSIVLTGRLNAMNKFN
;
A
#
# COMPACT_ATOMS: atom_id res chain seq x y z
N MET A 1 18.46 -2.53 -1.28
CA MET A 1 17.31 -2.27 -2.17
C MET A 1 16.04 -2.39 -1.36
N TYR A 2 15.15 -1.40 -1.43
CA TYR A 2 13.79 -1.49 -0.88
C TYR A 2 12.84 -2.05 -1.93
N ILE A 3 11.82 -2.77 -1.48
CA ILE A 3 10.70 -3.26 -2.28
C ILE A 3 9.44 -2.62 -1.74
N ILE A 4 8.71 -1.88 -2.57
CA ILE A 4 7.48 -1.20 -2.17
C ILE A 4 6.34 -1.80 -2.98
N VAL A 5 5.37 -2.40 -2.31
CA VAL A 5 4.21 -3.07 -2.92
C VAL A 5 2.97 -2.22 -2.68
N GLY A 6 2.28 -1.85 -3.74
CA GLY A 6 0.96 -1.22 -3.69
C GLY A 6 -0.13 -2.25 -3.90
N LEU A 7 -0.94 -2.51 -2.87
CA LEU A 7 -2.03 -3.47 -2.98
C LEU A 7 -3.22 -2.90 -3.74
N GLY A 8 -3.89 -3.75 -4.49
CA GLY A 8 -5.08 -3.47 -5.29
C GLY A 8 -5.39 -4.64 -6.23
N ASN A 9 -6.57 -4.63 -6.83
CA ASN A 9 -6.97 -5.57 -7.86
C ASN A 9 -6.57 -5.05 -9.25
N PRO A 10 -6.18 -5.93 -10.19
CA PRO A 10 -6.00 -5.57 -11.59
C PRO A 10 -7.37 -5.37 -12.27
N GLY A 11 -7.40 -4.60 -13.36
CA GLY A 11 -8.58 -4.33 -14.17
C GLY A 11 -9.05 -2.87 -14.04
N GLU A 12 -9.56 -2.33 -15.15
CA GLU A 12 -10.02 -0.93 -15.25
C GLU A 12 -11.17 -0.63 -14.28
N GLU A 13 -12.02 -1.63 -14.02
CA GLU A 13 -13.15 -1.54 -13.10
C GLU A 13 -12.74 -1.31 -11.63
N TYR A 14 -11.47 -1.59 -11.29
CA TYR A 14 -10.96 -1.40 -9.91
C TYR A 14 -10.08 -0.18 -9.75
N GLU A 15 -9.68 0.50 -10.83
CA GLU A 15 -8.67 1.56 -10.82
C GLU A 15 -8.95 2.67 -9.79
N LYS A 16 -10.22 3.05 -9.62
CA LYS A 16 -10.62 4.16 -8.74
C LYS A 16 -11.25 3.69 -7.44
N THR A 17 -11.22 2.38 -7.17
CA THR A 17 -11.81 1.84 -5.95
C THR A 17 -10.96 2.14 -4.72
N ARG A 18 -11.58 2.10 -3.54
CA ARG A 18 -10.87 2.30 -2.26
C ARG A 18 -9.84 1.22 -2.01
N HIS A 19 -10.13 -0.01 -2.45
CA HIS A 19 -9.19 -1.14 -2.30
C HIS A 19 -7.94 -1.03 -3.17
N ASN A 20 -7.94 -0.13 -4.16
CA ASN A 20 -6.80 0.13 -5.04
C ASN A 20 -5.92 1.31 -4.59
N VAL A 21 -6.16 1.85 -3.40
CA VAL A 21 -5.39 2.99 -2.88
C VAL A 21 -3.88 2.75 -2.88
N GLY A 22 -3.44 1.50 -2.64
CA GLY A 22 -2.03 1.14 -2.70
C GLY A 22 -1.43 1.34 -4.10
N ARG A 23 -2.12 0.90 -5.15
CA ARG A 23 -1.72 1.10 -6.56
C ARG A 23 -1.69 2.59 -6.91
N LEU A 24 -2.77 3.32 -6.60
CA LEU A 24 -2.89 4.75 -6.84
C LEU A 24 -1.77 5.58 -6.17
N VAL A 25 -1.34 5.18 -4.99
CA VAL A 25 -0.19 5.79 -4.31
C VAL A 25 1.10 5.52 -5.08
N LEU A 26 1.35 4.28 -5.52
CA LEU A 26 2.59 3.95 -6.23
C LEU A 26 2.66 4.61 -7.61
N ASP A 27 1.55 4.75 -8.33
CA ASP A 27 1.54 5.48 -9.60
C ASP A 27 1.96 6.94 -9.41
N TYR A 28 1.38 7.59 -8.40
CA TYR A 28 1.78 8.95 -8.06
C TYR A 28 3.23 9.04 -7.58
N TYR A 29 3.69 8.07 -6.79
CA TYR A 29 5.05 8.00 -6.27
C TYR A 29 6.08 7.82 -7.39
N ALA A 30 5.83 6.90 -8.32
CA ALA A 30 6.68 6.66 -9.48
C ALA A 30 6.81 7.92 -10.35
N LYS A 31 5.68 8.54 -10.70
CA LYS A 31 5.64 9.77 -11.51
C LYS A 31 6.39 10.91 -10.82
N LYS A 32 6.11 11.16 -9.54
CA LYS A 32 6.73 12.25 -8.76
C LYS A 32 8.24 12.12 -8.66
N ASN A 33 8.75 10.91 -8.47
CA ASN A 33 10.16 10.64 -8.28
C ASN A 33 10.89 10.23 -9.58
N LYS A 34 10.24 10.37 -10.73
CA LYS A 34 10.81 10.08 -12.07
C LYS A 34 11.39 8.66 -12.14
N PHE A 35 10.65 7.68 -11.63
CA PHE A 35 10.98 6.27 -11.80
C PHE A 35 10.86 5.88 -13.28
N GLN A 36 11.41 4.74 -13.64
CA GLN A 36 11.24 4.16 -14.98
C GLN A 36 9.75 3.89 -15.29
N GLU A 37 9.45 3.50 -16.50
CA GLU A 37 8.10 3.09 -16.87
C GLU A 37 7.71 1.78 -16.18
N TRP A 38 6.39 1.59 -16.00
CA TRP A 38 5.85 0.34 -15.53
C TRP A 38 5.98 -0.75 -16.59
N LEU A 39 6.58 -1.88 -16.23
CA LEU A 39 6.76 -3.03 -17.08
C LEU A 39 6.10 -4.27 -16.47
N ILE A 40 5.53 -5.12 -17.33
CA ILE A 40 4.99 -6.41 -16.91
C ILE A 40 6.15 -7.35 -16.56
N ASP A 41 6.16 -7.84 -15.33
CA ASP A 41 7.03 -8.93 -14.87
C ASP A 41 6.20 -10.20 -14.70
N THR A 42 6.26 -11.10 -15.66
CA THR A 42 5.49 -12.35 -15.66
C THR A 42 5.89 -13.30 -14.53
N LYS A 43 7.15 -13.28 -14.11
CA LYS A 43 7.65 -14.11 -13.00
C LYS A 43 7.08 -13.62 -11.67
N LEU A 44 6.96 -12.33 -11.50
CA LEU A 44 6.34 -11.71 -10.31
C LEU A 44 4.82 -11.63 -10.44
N LYS A 45 4.26 -11.86 -11.62
CA LYS A 45 2.82 -11.63 -11.90
C LYS A 45 2.40 -10.24 -11.45
N ALA A 46 3.15 -9.22 -11.88
CA ALA A 46 3.01 -7.87 -11.42
C ALA A 46 3.47 -6.86 -12.47
N LEU A 47 2.98 -5.64 -12.38
CA LEU A 47 3.66 -4.47 -12.93
C LEU A 47 4.80 -4.09 -12.00
N THR A 48 5.96 -3.80 -12.56
CA THR A 48 7.15 -3.37 -11.82
C THR A 48 7.73 -2.09 -12.39
N CYS A 49 8.31 -1.29 -11.51
CA CYS A 49 8.91 -0.02 -11.87
C CYS A 49 10.16 0.18 -11.00
N ASP A 50 11.29 0.41 -11.61
CA ASP A 50 12.57 0.56 -10.92
C ASP A 50 12.98 2.04 -10.81
N GLY A 51 13.61 2.40 -9.70
CA GLY A 51 14.10 3.75 -9.48
C GLY A 51 15.06 3.87 -8.30
N LYS A 52 15.31 5.11 -7.89
CA LYS A 52 16.18 5.42 -6.75
C LYS A 52 15.58 6.54 -5.91
N ILE A 53 15.77 6.45 -4.59
CA ILE A 53 15.51 7.54 -3.65
C ILE A 53 16.82 7.81 -2.91
N GLY A 54 17.43 8.96 -3.15
CA GLY A 54 18.81 9.21 -2.78
C GLY A 54 19.75 8.16 -3.38
N LYS A 55 20.56 7.50 -2.56
CA LYS A 55 21.49 6.44 -2.99
C LYS A 55 20.83 5.03 -2.99
N SER A 56 19.61 4.89 -2.50
CA SER A 56 18.93 3.60 -2.33
C SER A 56 18.17 3.19 -3.59
N LYS A 57 18.46 1.99 -4.11
CA LYS A 57 17.64 1.36 -5.16
C LYS A 57 16.26 0.98 -4.58
N VAL A 58 15.22 1.25 -5.35
CA VAL A 58 13.82 0.96 -5.00
C VAL A 58 13.16 0.26 -6.18
N LYS A 59 12.48 -0.86 -5.92
CA LYS A 59 11.58 -1.51 -6.86
C LYS A 59 10.15 -1.36 -6.38
N LEU A 60 9.29 -0.80 -7.21
CA LEU A 60 7.85 -0.72 -6.98
C LEU A 60 7.19 -1.94 -7.62
N ILE A 61 6.17 -2.48 -6.97
CA ILE A 61 5.43 -3.66 -7.43
C ILE A 61 3.93 -3.41 -7.25
N GLN A 62 3.18 -3.57 -8.33
CA GLN A 62 1.73 -3.64 -8.32
C GLN A 62 1.32 -5.05 -8.74
N PRO A 63 0.83 -5.90 -7.81
CA PRO A 63 0.38 -7.25 -8.15
C PRO A 63 -0.67 -7.24 -9.25
N GLU A 64 -0.48 -8.06 -10.28
CA GLU A 64 -1.45 -8.36 -11.34
C GLU A 64 -2.23 -9.64 -11.02
N THR A 65 -2.45 -9.86 -9.73
CA THR A 65 -3.30 -10.92 -9.16
C THR A 65 -4.39 -10.27 -8.33
N PHE A 66 -5.53 -10.94 -8.18
CA PHE A 66 -6.54 -10.46 -7.23
C PHE A 66 -5.97 -10.36 -5.82
N MET A 67 -6.57 -9.48 -5.01
CA MET A 67 -6.10 -9.09 -3.67
C MET A 67 -5.70 -10.28 -2.80
N ASN A 68 -6.51 -11.33 -2.76
CA ASN A 68 -6.25 -12.54 -1.96
C ASN A 68 -5.08 -13.41 -2.48
N LYS A 69 -4.48 -13.06 -3.63
CA LYS A 69 -3.31 -13.73 -4.22
C LYS A 69 -2.08 -12.82 -4.32
N SER A 70 -2.11 -11.60 -3.77
CA SER A 70 -1.03 -10.61 -3.85
C SER A 70 0.33 -11.13 -3.37
N GLY A 71 0.35 -12.08 -2.43
CA GLY A 71 1.58 -12.68 -1.93
C GLY A 71 2.38 -13.43 -3.01
N LEU A 72 1.74 -13.90 -4.11
CA LEU A 72 2.44 -14.55 -5.20
C LEU A 72 3.45 -13.62 -5.89
N SER A 73 3.14 -12.32 -5.92
CA SER A 73 3.98 -11.29 -6.55
C SER A 73 5.21 -10.91 -5.72
N VAL A 74 5.31 -11.36 -4.47
CA VAL A 74 6.44 -11.03 -3.60
C VAL A 74 7.25 -12.24 -3.14
N LYS A 75 6.68 -13.45 -3.20
CA LYS A 75 7.29 -14.65 -2.62
C LYS A 75 8.67 -14.98 -3.23
N THR A 76 8.87 -14.71 -4.51
CA THR A 76 10.11 -15.02 -5.23
C THR A 76 11.22 -14.00 -4.97
N ILE A 77 10.85 -12.77 -4.61
CA ILE A 77 11.81 -11.69 -4.36
C ILE A 77 12.12 -11.54 -2.85
N ILE A 78 11.15 -11.85 -1.98
CA ILE A 78 11.30 -11.83 -0.52
C ILE A 78 11.58 -13.24 -0.03
N THR A 79 12.84 -13.65 -0.09
CA THR A 79 13.28 -15.03 0.21
C THR A 79 13.91 -15.19 1.60
N SER A 80 13.96 -14.12 2.41
CA SER A 80 14.51 -14.15 3.77
C SER A 80 13.89 -13.07 4.65
N LYS A 81 13.98 -13.25 5.98
CA LYS A 81 13.55 -12.22 6.96
C LYS A 81 14.27 -10.89 6.74
N LYS A 82 15.57 -10.91 6.48
CA LYS A 82 16.37 -9.70 6.18
C LYS A 82 15.86 -8.93 4.94
N LYS A 83 15.36 -9.64 3.93
CA LYS A 83 14.71 -9.00 2.78
C LYS A 83 13.33 -8.46 3.16
N ALA A 84 12.58 -9.16 4.00
CA ALA A 84 11.28 -8.72 4.48
C ALA A 84 11.35 -7.40 5.28
N GLU A 85 12.42 -7.14 6.02
CA GLU A 85 12.64 -5.88 6.73
C GLU A 85 12.70 -4.65 5.80
N LYS A 86 13.02 -4.84 4.53
CA LYS A 86 13.04 -3.82 3.48
C LYS A 86 11.84 -3.89 2.54
N LEU A 87 10.87 -4.72 2.86
CA LEU A 87 9.56 -4.74 2.21
C LEU A 87 8.67 -3.68 2.84
N VAL A 88 8.08 -2.84 2.02
CA VAL A 88 7.05 -1.85 2.40
C VAL A 88 5.78 -2.20 1.67
N VAL A 89 4.68 -2.37 2.37
CA VAL A 89 3.36 -2.65 1.78
C VAL A 89 2.44 -1.46 2.02
N VAL A 90 1.95 -0.87 0.94
CA VAL A 90 0.99 0.24 0.94
C VAL A 90 -0.40 -0.32 0.65
N TYR A 91 -1.37 -0.03 1.53
CA TYR A 91 -2.71 -0.59 1.42
C TYR A 91 -3.76 0.26 2.13
N ASP A 92 -5.02 0.00 1.81
CA ASP A 92 -6.19 0.65 2.41
C ASP A 92 -6.43 0.17 3.84
N ASP A 93 -6.87 1.09 4.69
CA ASP A 93 -7.19 0.78 6.09
C ASP A 93 -8.52 1.41 6.50
N LEU A 94 -9.43 0.55 6.96
CA LEU A 94 -10.77 0.94 7.41
C LEU A 94 -10.77 1.64 8.78
N ASP A 95 -9.72 1.45 9.57
CA ASP A 95 -9.62 2.00 10.93
C ASP A 95 -8.99 3.41 10.97
N LEU A 96 -8.67 3.97 9.80
CA LEU A 96 -8.11 5.31 9.65
C LEU A 96 -9.05 6.21 8.86
N GLY A 97 -9.10 7.48 9.23
CA GLY A 97 -9.83 8.51 8.50
C GLY A 97 -9.29 8.72 7.09
N LEU A 98 -10.14 9.11 6.16
CA LEU A 98 -9.79 9.32 4.76
C LEU A 98 -8.63 10.30 4.61
N GLY A 99 -7.55 9.84 4.00
CA GLY A 99 -6.34 10.62 3.79
C GLY A 99 -5.35 10.60 4.96
N GLU A 100 -5.72 10.03 6.10
CA GLU A 100 -4.78 9.75 7.18
C GLU A 100 -3.83 8.62 6.82
N ILE A 101 -2.64 8.62 7.40
CA ILE A 101 -1.67 7.54 7.23
C ILE A 101 -1.16 7.06 8.58
N LYS A 102 -0.76 5.79 8.63
CA LYS A 102 -0.04 5.24 9.76
C LYS A 102 1.00 4.24 9.29
N ILE A 103 2.23 4.38 9.76
CA ILE A 103 3.31 3.42 9.52
C ILE A 103 3.30 2.40 10.64
N SER A 104 3.39 1.12 10.33
CA SER A 104 3.48 0.06 11.32
C SER A 104 4.44 -1.06 10.87
N TYR A 105 4.89 -1.86 11.84
CA TYR A 105 5.79 -2.98 11.62
C TYR A 105 5.35 -4.16 12.49
N ASN A 106 5.46 -5.37 11.97
CA ASN A 106 5.18 -6.62 12.69
C ASN A 106 3.79 -6.64 13.38
N LYS A 107 2.73 -6.25 12.67
CA LYS A 107 1.35 -6.24 13.19
C LYS A 107 0.48 -7.34 12.58
N GLY A 108 -0.71 -7.56 13.11
CA GLY A 108 -1.77 -8.39 12.51
C GLY A 108 -2.27 -7.83 11.18
N THR A 109 -3.09 -8.56 10.46
CA THR A 109 -3.59 -8.16 9.13
C THR A 109 -4.81 -7.24 9.19
N GLY A 110 -5.51 -7.20 10.33
CA GLY A 110 -6.81 -6.53 10.43
C GLY A 110 -7.87 -7.10 9.47
N GLY A 111 -7.71 -8.36 9.04
CA GLY A 111 -8.60 -9.01 8.06
C GLY A 111 -8.30 -8.63 6.59
N HIS A 112 -7.28 -7.80 6.32
CA HIS A 112 -6.96 -7.41 4.96
C HIS A 112 -6.40 -8.56 4.13
N LYS A 113 -7.15 -9.02 3.12
CA LYS A 113 -6.85 -10.24 2.34
C LYS A 113 -5.51 -10.21 1.61
N GLY A 114 -5.06 -9.04 1.16
CA GLY A 114 -3.74 -8.88 0.53
C GLY A 114 -2.60 -9.10 1.51
N LEU A 115 -2.72 -8.58 2.76
CA LEU A 115 -1.73 -8.83 3.81
C LEU A 115 -1.71 -10.28 4.25
N GLU A 116 -2.88 -10.92 4.39
CA GLU A 116 -2.98 -12.36 4.68
C GLU A 116 -2.23 -13.17 3.64
N SER A 117 -2.46 -12.86 2.36
CA SER A 117 -1.79 -13.52 1.24
C SER A 117 -0.26 -13.32 1.28
N ILE A 118 0.21 -12.10 1.52
CA ILE A 118 1.65 -11.82 1.65
C ILE A 118 2.25 -12.63 2.80
N ILE A 119 1.69 -12.54 4.01
CA ILE A 119 2.20 -13.25 5.19
C ILE A 119 2.25 -14.76 4.97
N LYS A 120 1.21 -15.34 4.36
CA LYS A 120 1.14 -16.76 4.01
C LYS A 120 2.30 -17.17 3.10
N GLN A 121 2.66 -16.34 2.12
CA GLN A 121 3.70 -16.67 1.13
C GLN A 121 5.12 -16.45 1.66
N ILE A 122 5.37 -15.35 2.39
CA ILE A 122 6.73 -15.04 2.89
C ILE A 122 6.98 -15.55 4.32
N LYS A 123 5.96 -16.11 4.98
CA LYS A 123 6.00 -16.74 6.32
C LYS A 123 6.53 -15.82 7.43
N THR A 124 6.31 -14.51 7.28
CA THR A 124 6.65 -13.52 8.32
C THR A 124 5.74 -12.30 8.24
N LYS A 125 5.53 -11.62 9.37
CA LYS A 125 4.86 -10.29 9.47
C LYS A 125 5.87 -9.16 9.68
N GLU A 126 7.16 -9.45 9.70
CA GLU A 126 8.25 -8.51 9.98
C GLU A 126 8.60 -7.67 8.75
N PHE A 127 7.61 -6.91 8.26
CA PHE A 127 7.75 -5.94 7.19
C PHE A 127 7.04 -4.62 7.54
N ILE A 128 7.42 -3.57 6.84
CA ILE A 128 6.90 -2.22 7.02
C ILE A 128 5.56 -2.10 6.31
N ARG A 129 4.61 -1.42 6.92
CA ARG A 129 3.29 -1.15 6.36
C ARG A 129 3.01 0.33 6.38
N VAL A 130 2.54 0.84 5.26
CA VAL A 130 1.97 2.17 5.13
C VAL A 130 0.46 2.00 4.97
N ARG A 131 -0.25 2.24 6.05
CA ARG A 131 -1.71 2.15 6.15
C ARG A 131 -2.29 3.46 5.67
N VAL A 132 -3.17 3.42 4.69
CA VAL A 132 -3.82 4.60 4.10
C VAL A 132 -5.30 4.57 4.45
N GLY A 133 -5.76 5.55 5.18
CA GLY A 133 -7.14 5.65 5.63
C GLY A 133 -8.10 5.92 4.48
N ILE A 134 -9.21 5.19 4.49
CA ILE A 134 -10.26 5.25 3.47
C ILE A 134 -11.65 5.49 4.03
N SER A 135 -11.81 5.51 5.35
CA SER A 135 -13.11 5.66 6.03
C SER A 135 -13.43 7.12 6.32
N HIS A 136 -14.71 7.45 6.29
CA HIS A 136 -15.14 8.78 6.74
C HIS A 136 -15.02 8.91 8.28
N THR A 137 -14.83 10.13 8.76
CA THR A 137 -14.91 10.47 10.18
C THR A 137 -16.14 11.31 10.47
N ASN A 138 -16.65 11.23 11.68
CA ASN A 138 -17.66 12.17 12.14
C ASN A 138 -17.01 13.50 12.57
N THR A 139 -17.83 14.46 13.01
CA THR A 139 -17.37 15.79 13.48
C THR A 139 -16.43 15.72 14.69
N ARG A 140 -16.42 14.60 15.42
CA ARG A 140 -15.54 14.34 16.58
C ARG A 140 -14.28 13.56 16.18
N GLY A 141 -14.00 13.37 14.89
CA GLY A 141 -12.84 12.60 14.40
C GLY A 141 -12.97 11.08 14.55
N ILE A 142 -14.15 10.55 14.97
CA ILE A 142 -14.34 9.11 15.12
C ILE A 142 -14.59 8.48 13.75
N VAL A 143 -13.82 7.44 13.43
CA VAL A 143 -13.93 6.70 12.18
C VAL A 143 -15.26 5.96 12.08
N LYS A 144 -15.96 6.17 10.97
CA LYS A 144 -17.20 5.47 10.61
C LYS A 144 -16.88 4.42 9.54
N LYS A 145 -16.65 3.20 9.96
CA LYS A 145 -16.44 2.06 9.04
C LYS A 145 -17.70 1.19 8.90
N PRO A 146 -17.90 0.55 7.74
CA PRO A 146 -18.96 -0.42 7.55
C PRO A 146 -18.78 -1.62 8.49
N LYS A 147 -19.88 -2.26 8.88
CA LYS A 147 -19.89 -3.45 9.73
C LYS A 147 -20.51 -4.62 8.94
N GLY A 148 -19.92 -5.81 9.08
CA GLY A 148 -20.31 -7.02 8.35
C GLY A 148 -19.58 -7.16 7.00
N ASP A 149 -19.24 -8.39 6.66
CA ASP A 149 -18.33 -8.73 5.54
C ASP A 149 -18.83 -8.20 4.20
N GLU A 150 -20.12 -8.35 3.92
CA GLU A 150 -20.72 -7.88 2.67
C GLU A 150 -20.64 -6.34 2.53
N LYS A 151 -20.98 -5.61 3.60
CA LYS A 151 -20.92 -4.12 3.59
C LYS A 151 -19.48 -3.63 3.48
N ILE A 152 -18.54 -4.33 4.12
CA ILE A 152 -17.10 -4.03 4.00
C ILE A 152 -16.64 -4.26 2.56
N LEU A 153 -16.95 -5.41 1.96
CA LEU A 153 -16.57 -5.71 0.60
C LEU A 153 -17.13 -4.67 -0.39
N ASN A 154 -18.43 -4.39 -0.31
CA ASN A 154 -19.08 -3.39 -1.15
C ASN A 154 -18.46 -1.99 -1.00
N PHE A 155 -18.05 -1.61 0.21
CA PHE A 155 -17.37 -0.34 0.46
C PHE A 155 -15.97 -0.31 -0.18
N LEU A 156 -15.22 -1.40 -0.09
CA LEU A 156 -13.85 -1.51 -0.62
C LEU A 156 -13.80 -1.48 -2.15
N ILE A 157 -14.71 -2.19 -2.81
CA ILE A 157 -14.76 -2.26 -4.29
C ILE A 157 -15.51 -1.09 -4.93
N LYS A 158 -16.12 -0.23 -4.13
CA LYS A 158 -16.77 0.98 -4.62
C LYS A 158 -15.73 2.07 -4.90
N ASP A 159 -15.93 2.78 -6.01
CA ASP A 159 -15.12 3.95 -6.34
C ASP A 159 -15.19 5.03 -5.25
N PHE A 160 -14.12 5.78 -5.13
CA PHE A 160 -14.18 7.03 -4.39
C PHE A 160 -15.22 7.97 -5.00
N SER A 161 -15.99 8.65 -4.16
CA SER A 161 -16.74 9.82 -4.64
C SER A 161 -15.77 10.89 -5.14
N LYS A 162 -16.22 11.80 -6.00
CA LYS A 162 -15.39 12.93 -6.47
C LYS A 162 -14.76 13.70 -5.29
N LYS A 163 -15.54 13.96 -4.24
CA LYS A 163 -15.10 14.65 -3.03
C LYS A 163 -14.03 13.85 -2.28
N ASP A 164 -14.25 12.55 -2.06
CA ASP A 164 -13.31 11.68 -1.35
C ASP A 164 -12.00 11.54 -2.14
N PHE A 165 -12.10 11.42 -3.45
CA PHE A 165 -10.93 11.31 -4.31
C PHE A 165 -10.05 12.57 -4.26
N GLU A 166 -10.63 13.76 -4.16
CA GLU A 166 -9.86 15.00 -4.00
C GLU A 166 -9.15 15.05 -2.62
N ILE A 167 -9.79 14.58 -1.54
CA ILE A 167 -9.15 14.45 -0.23
C ILE A 167 -7.97 13.47 -0.32
N PHE A 168 -8.19 12.29 -0.92
CA PHE A 168 -7.12 11.31 -1.14
C PHE A 168 -5.98 11.88 -1.99
N LYS A 169 -6.28 12.60 -3.09
CA LYS A 169 -5.24 13.24 -3.92
C LYS A 169 -4.36 14.20 -3.12
N LYS A 170 -4.94 14.99 -2.21
CA LYS A 170 -4.17 15.89 -1.34
C LYS A 170 -3.27 15.13 -0.38
N SER A 171 -3.72 14.00 0.15
CA SER A 171 -2.94 13.16 1.08
C SER A 171 -1.74 12.46 0.42
N ARG A 172 -1.78 12.20 -0.90
CA ARG A 172 -0.71 11.50 -1.63
C ARG A 172 0.67 12.13 -1.43
N LEU A 173 0.75 13.44 -1.33
CA LEU A 173 2.03 14.11 -1.09
C LEU A 173 2.62 13.71 0.26
N ASN A 174 1.80 13.65 1.32
CA ASN A 174 2.24 13.23 2.65
C ASN A 174 2.62 11.74 2.67
N ILE A 175 1.85 10.90 1.99
CA ILE A 175 2.15 9.47 1.85
C ILE A 175 3.50 9.27 1.16
N THR A 176 3.78 10.00 0.07
CA THR A 176 5.06 9.89 -0.63
C THR A 176 6.23 10.37 0.22
N LYS A 177 6.07 11.45 1.01
CA LYS A 177 7.09 11.89 1.99
C LYS A 177 7.37 10.82 3.05
N ALA A 178 6.35 10.08 3.49
CA ALA A 178 6.51 8.97 4.42
C ALA A 178 7.31 7.82 3.79
N LEU A 179 7.03 7.47 2.52
CA LEU A 179 7.80 6.47 1.76
C LEU A 179 9.26 6.90 1.58
N ASP A 180 9.50 8.17 1.22
CA ASP A 180 10.87 8.72 1.11
C ASP A 180 11.60 8.63 2.45
N SER A 181 10.95 8.98 3.56
CA SER A 181 11.53 8.89 4.90
C SER A 181 11.88 7.45 5.28
N ILE A 182 11.00 6.48 4.98
CA ILE A 182 11.28 5.05 5.21
C ILE A 182 12.58 4.64 4.49
N VAL A 183 12.74 5.05 3.24
CA VAL A 183 13.90 4.66 2.41
C VAL A 183 15.18 5.39 2.82
N LEU A 184 15.08 6.68 3.16
CA LEU A 184 16.24 7.54 3.45
C LEU A 184 16.71 7.45 4.90
N THR A 185 15.77 7.41 5.86
CA THR A 185 16.08 7.54 7.28
C THR A 185 15.70 6.30 8.11
N GLY A 186 15.07 5.33 7.46
CA GLY A 186 14.63 4.08 8.08
C GLY A 186 13.26 4.18 8.76
N ARG A 187 12.70 2.99 9.10
CA ARG A 187 11.32 2.87 9.60
C ARG A 187 11.06 3.63 10.90
N LEU A 188 12.01 3.60 11.85
CA LEU A 188 11.78 4.20 13.18
C LEU A 188 11.61 5.72 13.07
N ASN A 189 12.51 6.38 12.34
CA ASN A 189 12.42 7.81 12.10
C ASN A 189 11.15 8.18 11.33
N ALA A 190 10.79 7.37 10.33
CA ALA A 190 9.55 7.58 9.58
C ALA A 190 8.31 7.42 10.48
N MET A 191 8.26 6.40 11.35
CA MET A 191 7.16 6.21 12.30
C MET A 191 7.04 7.39 13.27
N ASN A 192 8.15 7.89 13.82
CA ASN A 192 8.14 9.03 14.73
C ASN A 192 7.65 10.33 14.06
N LYS A 193 7.88 10.47 12.76
CA LYS A 193 7.53 11.67 12.02
C LYS A 193 6.10 11.68 11.46
N PHE A 194 5.54 10.53 11.13
CA PHE A 194 4.30 10.42 10.35
C PHE A 194 3.15 9.70 11.08
N ASN A 195 3.36 9.18 12.30
CA ASN A 195 2.30 8.60 13.16
C ASN A 195 1.73 9.70 14.14
#